data_31eb7eb1dfef6e950b761ac9e56ade98
#
_entry.id   31eb7eb1dfef6e950b761ac9e56ade98
#
_cell.length_a   1.000
_cell.length_b   1.000
_cell.length_c   1.000
_cell.angle_alpha   90.00
_cell.angle_beta   90.00
_cell.angle_gamma   90.00
#
_symmetry.space_group_name_H-M   'P 1'
#
loop_
_entity.id
_entity.type
_entity.pdbx_description
1 polymer ?
#
loop_
_entity_poly.entity_id
_entity_poly.type
_entity_poly.pdbx_seq_one_letter_code
_entity_poly.pdbx_strand_id
1 'polypeptide(L)'
;MVKCKECGKEFKTEKSLHAHIKQHKMRLAEYYQKNFPRKDLYSGDLIKFKSKEYYFSTDFNDRRNLKKWLESQDEQSQKDYCRKVLQERKDKKNLYYAPSQVELRSVMTPPVQYYLKVFGSYSEICGELGLKSKFNDLKSEIKDADVPSDCMIYIDTREQKPFKFDIPFEVKTLKFGDYALSDKEVSGNCYVERKSLNDFIGTMSGGYERFRKEIERAVEQDAYLVVLVERSIEEAMNFNKLPYVSSKVRATPEYIFNRVRSLNQDFKNVQFLFAKTKTEAVRLTKKIFFCNQAFKTQDLQLAYDMKKL
;
A
#
# COMPACT_ATOMS: atom_id res chain seq x y z
N MET A 1 8.48 -35.28 5.59
CA MET A 1 8.11 -36.33 4.62
C MET A 1 7.04 -35.80 3.68
N VAL A 2 7.08 -36.17 2.41
CA VAL A 2 6.06 -35.79 1.40
C VAL A 2 5.31 -37.04 0.96
N LYS A 3 3.98 -36.91 0.80
CA LYS A 3 3.08 -38.03 0.53
C LYS A 3 2.53 -37.96 -0.89
N CYS A 4 2.59 -39.06 -1.63
CA CYS A 4 1.93 -39.16 -2.93
C CYS A 4 0.42 -39.14 -2.78
N LYS A 5 -0.24 -38.23 -3.47
CA LYS A 5 -1.71 -38.06 -3.41
C LYS A 5 -2.46 -39.14 -4.21
N GLU A 6 -1.78 -39.87 -5.12
CA GLU A 6 -2.40 -40.92 -5.90
C GLU A 6 -2.45 -42.25 -5.15
N CYS A 7 -1.38 -42.63 -4.42
CA CYS A 7 -1.29 -43.93 -3.76
C CYS A 7 -0.99 -43.88 -2.25
N GLY A 8 -0.81 -42.68 -1.69
CA GLY A 8 -0.56 -42.53 -0.25
C GLY A 8 0.87 -42.83 0.21
N LYS A 9 1.77 -43.30 -0.67
CA LYS A 9 3.16 -43.64 -0.32
C LYS A 9 3.94 -42.41 0.13
N GLU A 10 4.73 -42.56 1.19
CA GLU A 10 5.53 -41.46 1.76
C GLU A 10 6.99 -41.50 1.27
N PHE A 11 7.58 -40.31 1.12
CA PHE A 11 8.94 -40.12 0.63
C PHE A 11 9.69 -39.12 1.52
N LYS A 12 10.99 -39.32 1.69
CA LYS A 12 11.85 -38.40 2.44
C LYS A 12 12.03 -37.06 1.75
N THR A 13 12.04 -37.05 0.42
CA THR A 13 12.28 -35.85 -0.39
C THR A 13 11.27 -35.71 -1.53
N GLU A 14 11.05 -34.50 -1.99
CA GLU A 14 10.21 -34.24 -3.17
C GLU A 14 10.80 -34.84 -4.46
N LYS A 15 12.13 -34.85 -4.57
CA LYS A 15 12.81 -35.47 -5.72
C LYS A 15 12.43 -36.93 -5.84
N SER A 16 12.36 -37.64 -4.73
CA SER A 16 11.93 -39.05 -4.69
C SER A 16 10.45 -39.19 -5.03
N LEU A 17 9.57 -38.28 -4.57
CA LEU A 17 8.19 -38.24 -4.99
C LEU A 17 8.05 -37.99 -6.49
N HIS A 18 8.79 -37.01 -7.06
CA HIS A 18 8.74 -36.71 -8.49
C HIS A 18 9.17 -37.91 -9.35
N ALA A 19 10.20 -38.66 -8.94
CA ALA A 19 10.59 -39.88 -9.61
C ALA A 19 9.49 -40.98 -9.55
N HIS A 20 8.81 -41.08 -8.41
CA HIS A 20 7.71 -42.02 -8.19
C HIS A 20 6.46 -41.70 -9.02
N ILE A 21 6.14 -40.43 -9.27
CA ILE A 21 4.96 -40.01 -10.04
C ILE A 21 4.94 -40.68 -11.44
N LYS A 22 6.10 -40.93 -12.04
CA LYS A 22 6.20 -41.64 -13.32
C LYS A 22 5.58 -43.04 -13.28
N GLN A 23 5.56 -43.70 -12.11
CA GLN A 23 4.95 -45.03 -11.96
C GLN A 23 3.42 -44.97 -12.11
N HIS A 24 2.80 -43.79 -11.85
CA HIS A 24 1.39 -43.55 -12.13
C HIS A 24 1.11 -43.13 -13.59
N LYS A 25 2.09 -43.22 -14.48
CA LYS A 25 1.98 -42.80 -15.88
C LYS A 25 1.56 -41.33 -16.06
N MET A 26 1.89 -40.52 -15.08
CA MET A 26 1.56 -39.09 -15.06
C MET A 26 2.80 -38.23 -15.25
N ARG A 27 2.64 -37.11 -15.96
CA ARG A 27 3.63 -36.05 -15.98
C ARG A 27 3.54 -35.24 -14.69
N LEU A 28 4.61 -34.60 -14.31
CA LEU A 28 4.68 -33.77 -13.10
C LEU A 28 3.61 -32.65 -13.12
N ALA A 29 3.41 -32.04 -14.29
CA ALA A 29 2.38 -31.03 -14.49
C ALA A 29 0.96 -31.57 -14.19
N GLU A 30 0.64 -32.70 -14.77
CA GLU A 30 -0.65 -33.38 -14.59
C GLU A 30 -0.92 -33.72 -13.12
N TYR A 31 0.12 -34.26 -12.45
CA TYR A 31 0.02 -34.57 -11.02
C TYR A 31 -0.30 -33.32 -10.17
N TYR A 32 0.43 -32.22 -10.39
CA TYR A 32 0.19 -31.01 -9.60
C TYR A 32 -1.12 -30.32 -9.96
N GLN A 33 -1.50 -30.28 -11.23
CA GLN A 33 -2.77 -29.70 -11.64
C GLN A 33 -3.97 -30.51 -11.15
N LYS A 34 -3.87 -31.85 -11.12
CA LYS A 34 -4.92 -32.75 -10.61
C LYS A 34 -5.06 -32.68 -9.09
N ASN A 35 -3.95 -32.81 -8.37
CA ASN A 35 -3.96 -32.97 -6.92
C ASN A 35 -3.89 -31.66 -6.13
N PHE A 36 -3.47 -30.59 -6.78
CA PHE A 36 -3.33 -29.24 -6.19
C PHE A 36 -3.84 -28.19 -7.19
N PRO A 37 -5.10 -28.28 -7.64
CA PRO A 37 -5.61 -27.38 -8.66
C PRO A 37 -5.55 -25.93 -8.17
N ARG A 38 -4.99 -25.05 -9.00
CA ARG A 38 -4.99 -23.61 -8.76
C ARG A 38 -5.72 -22.94 -9.90
N LYS A 39 -6.57 -22.01 -9.55
CA LYS A 39 -7.34 -21.20 -10.49
C LYS A 39 -6.93 -19.76 -10.40
N ASP A 40 -6.96 -19.06 -11.51
CA ASP A 40 -6.94 -17.61 -11.51
C ASP A 40 -8.18 -17.11 -10.77
N LEU A 41 -7.99 -16.18 -9.84
CA LEU A 41 -9.08 -15.70 -8.98
C LEU A 41 -10.17 -14.97 -9.76
N TYR A 42 -9.79 -14.34 -10.88
CA TYR A 42 -10.68 -13.45 -11.63
C TYR A 42 -11.32 -14.15 -12.83
N SER A 43 -10.56 -14.89 -13.63
CA SER A 43 -11.09 -15.64 -14.78
C SER A 43 -11.68 -17.00 -14.40
N GLY A 44 -11.28 -17.55 -13.25
CA GLY A 44 -11.64 -18.91 -12.86
C GLY A 44 -10.89 -20.02 -13.60
N ASP A 45 -10.02 -19.65 -14.54
CA ASP A 45 -9.27 -20.61 -15.36
C ASP A 45 -8.21 -21.36 -14.55
N LEU A 46 -7.98 -22.62 -14.93
CA LEU A 46 -6.89 -23.40 -14.37
C LEU A 46 -5.53 -22.85 -14.79
N ILE A 47 -4.67 -22.62 -13.81
CA ILE A 47 -3.32 -22.12 -14.04
C ILE A 47 -2.46 -23.21 -14.65
N LYS A 48 -1.77 -22.88 -15.74
CA LYS A 48 -0.84 -23.80 -16.39
C LYS A 48 0.41 -24.03 -15.54
N PHE A 49 0.73 -25.28 -15.28
CA PHE A 49 1.97 -25.65 -14.60
C PHE A 49 3.17 -25.43 -15.53
N LYS A 50 4.15 -24.63 -15.11
CA LYS A 50 5.44 -24.43 -15.80
C LYS A 50 6.59 -25.05 -15.01
N SER A 51 6.69 -24.71 -13.73
CA SER A 51 7.57 -25.34 -12.74
C SER A 51 6.88 -25.35 -11.40
N LYS A 52 7.38 -26.11 -10.43
CA LYS A 52 6.80 -26.13 -9.07
C LYS A 52 6.94 -24.76 -8.41
N GLU A 53 8.10 -24.13 -8.50
CA GLU A 53 8.34 -22.78 -7.97
C GLU A 53 7.35 -21.78 -8.58
N TYR A 54 7.25 -21.76 -9.90
CA TYR A 54 6.29 -20.93 -10.61
C TYR A 54 4.86 -21.21 -10.13
N TYR A 55 4.46 -22.48 -10.06
CA TYR A 55 3.10 -22.89 -9.74
C TYR A 55 2.68 -22.54 -8.32
N PHE A 56 3.60 -22.59 -7.34
CA PHE A 56 3.30 -22.33 -5.94
C PHE A 56 3.78 -20.99 -5.42
N SER A 57 4.82 -20.39 -5.99
CA SER A 57 5.35 -19.10 -5.57
C SER A 57 4.80 -17.91 -6.36
N THR A 58 4.32 -18.14 -7.59
CA THR A 58 3.73 -17.07 -8.39
C THR A 58 2.42 -16.65 -7.77
N ASP A 59 2.30 -15.37 -7.47
CA ASP A 59 1.04 -14.77 -7.09
C ASP A 59 0.18 -14.53 -8.34
N PHE A 60 -0.71 -15.47 -8.62
CA PHE A 60 -1.65 -15.38 -9.75
C PHE A 60 -2.76 -14.33 -9.53
N ASN A 61 -2.85 -13.82 -8.30
CA ASN A 61 -3.75 -12.75 -7.94
C ASN A 61 -3.03 -11.40 -8.00
N ASP A 62 -1.93 -11.29 -8.78
CA ASP A 62 -1.24 -10.03 -8.94
C ASP A 62 -2.16 -9.00 -9.63
N ARG A 63 -1.90 -7.74 -9.32
CA ARG A 63 -2.71 -6.61 -9.77
C ARG A 63 -2.73 -6.45 -11.31
N ARG A 64 -1.72 -6.96 -12.02
CA ARG A 64 -1.67 -6.95 -13.49
C ARG A 64 -2.69 -7.91 -14.08
N ASN A 65 -2.87 -9.07 -13.45
CA ASN A 65 -3.89 -10.05 -13.86
C ASN A 65 -5.29 -9.51 -13.57
N LEU A 66 -5.51 -8.89 -12.42
CA LEU A 66 -6.76 -8.21 -12.13
C LEU A 66 -7.08 -7.14 -13.18
N LYS A 67 -6.12 -6.29 -13.51
CA LYS A 67 -6.29 -5.25 -14.52
C LYS A 67 -6.66 -5.83 -15.89
N LYS A 68 -5.92 -6.85 -16.37
CA LYS A 68 -6.20 -7.50 -17.65
C LYS A 68 -7.58 -8.13 -17.70
N TRP A 69 -7.97 -8.80 -16.62
CA TRP A 69 -9.29 -9.40 -16.53
C TRP A 69 -10.38 -8.33 -16.56
N LEU A 70 -10.28 -7.28 -15.78
CA LEU A 70 -11.23 -6.18 -15.78
C LEU A 70 -11.35 -5.52 -17.17
N GLU A 71 -10.22 -5.29 -17.84
CA GLU A 71 -10.20 -4.71 -19.20
C GLU A 71 -10.83 -5.61 -20.26
N SER A 72 -10.98 -6.90 -19.99
CA SER A 72 -11.68 -7.86 -20.86
C SER A 72 -13.20 -7.95 -20.62
N GLN A 73 -13.71 -7.32 -19.56
CA GLN A 73 -15.12 -7.32 -19.21
C GLN A 73 -15.85 -6.12 -19.84
N ASP A 74 -17.15 -6.26 -20.06
CA ASP A 74 -18.01 -5.12 -20.41
C ASP A 74 -18.10 -4.12 -19.23
N GLU A 75 -18.58 -2.91 -19.52
CA GLU A 75 -18.63 -1.81 -18.55
C GLU A 75 -19.51 -2.13 -17.33
N GLN A 76 -20.65 -2.80 -17.54
CA GLN A 76 -21.55 -3.16 -16.44
C GLN A 76 -20.88 -4.20 -15.52
N SER A 77 -20.26 -5.22 -16.08
CA SER A 77 -19.50 -6.23 -15.33
C SER A 77 -18.35 -5.61 -14.53
N GLN A 78 -17.63 -4.61 -15.09
CA GLN A 78 -16.62 -3.87 -14.37
C GLN A 78 -17.21 -3.12 -13.17
N LYS A 79 -18.33 -2.43 -13.35
CA LYS A 79 -19.05 -1.70 -12.28
C LYS A 79 -19.52 -2.65 -11.18
N ASP A 80 -20.13 -3.76 -11.55
CA ASP A 80 -20.66 -4.74 -10.60
C ASP A 80 -19.53 -5.39 -9.77
N TYR A 81 -18.42 -5.74 -10.43
CA TYR A 81 -17.25 -6.23 -9.72
C TYR A 81 -16.70 -5.21 -8.71
N CYS A 82 -16.53 -3.95 -9.14
CA CYS A 82 -16.05 -2.88 -8.28
C CYS A 82 -16.96 -2.65 -7.06
N ARG A 83 -18.28 -2.59 -7.26
CA ARG A 83 -19.25 -2.49 -6.15
C ARG A 83 -19.13 -3.68 -5.20
N LYS A 84 -19.14 -4.89 -5.75
CA LYS A 84 -19.04 -6.13 -4.97
C LYS A 84 -17.82 -6.16 -4.07
N VAL A 85 -16.61 -5.94 -4.62
CA VAL A 85 -15.38 -6.04 -3.82
C VAL A 85 -15.27 -4.94 -2.77
N LEU A 86 -15.82 -3.75 -3.04
CA LEU A 86 -15.84 -2.65 -2.07
C LEU A 86 -16.85 -2.93 -0.94
N GLN A 87 -18.04 -3.46 -1.28
CA GLN A 87 -19.05 -3.89 -0.31
C GLN A 87 -18.53 -5.02 0.58
N GLU A 88 -17.97 -6.09 -0.01
CA GLU A 88 -17.40 -7.20 0.74
C GLU A 88 -16.30 -6.74 1.71
N ARG A 89 -15.48 -5.77 1.28
CA ARG A 89 -14.44 -5.20 2.13
C ARG A 89 -15.02 -4.38 3.28
N LYS A 90 -16.04 -3.53 2.98
CA LYS A 90 -16.78 -2.78 4.00
C LYS A 90 -17.31 -3.72 5.07
N ASP A 91 -18.04 -4.76 4.67
CA ASP A 91 -18.72 -5.68 5.59
C ASP A 91 -17.71 -6.49 6.40
N LYS A 92 -16.69 -7.08 5.73
CA LYS A 92 -15.66 -7.87 6.39
C LYS A 92 -14.82 -7.11 7.41
N LYS A 93 -14.62 -5.81 7.20
CA LYS A 93 -13.76 -4.96 8.04
C LYS A 93 -14.53 -3.91 8.83
N ASN A 94 -15.85 -3.87 8.70
CA ASN A 94 -16.73 -2.88 9.30
C ASN A 94 -16.21 -1.45 9.06
N LEU A 95 -15.93 -1.13 7.79
CA LEU A 95 -15.35 0.16 7.44
C LEU A 95 -16.36 1.28 7.60
N TYR A 96 -15.92 2.37 8.18
CA TYR A 96 -16.66 3.63 8.26
C TYR A 96 -16.27 4.61 7.15
N TYR A 97 -14.96 4.71 6.88
CA TYR A 97 -14.45 5.57 5.81
C TYR A 97 -14.22 4.80 4.52
N ALA A 98 -14.40 5.50 3.40
CA ALA A 98 -13.97 5.04 2.08
C ALA A 98 -12.47 4.71 2.10
N PRO A 99 -12.05 3.52 1.66
CA PRO A 99 -10.66 3.15 1.66
C PRO A 99 -9.79 4.08 0.80
N SER A 100 -8.63 4.47 1.31
CA SER A 100 -7.65 5.27 0.57
C SER A 100 -6.96 4.47 -0.54
N GLN A 101 -6.22 5.17 -1.41
CA GLN A 101 -5.39 4.55 -2.45
C GLN A 101 -4.40 3.52 -1.88
N VAL A 102 -3.73 3.84 -0.76
CA VAL A 102 -2.82 2.90 -0.09
C VAL A 102 -3.57 1.67 0.42
N GLU A 103 -4.76 1.85 0.96
CA GLU A 103 -5.57 0.73 1.46
C GLU A 103 -6.01 -0.20 0.32
N LEU A 104 -6.52 0.33 -0.78
CA LEU A 104 -6.92 -0.48 -1.94
C LEU A 104 -5.72 -1.12 -2.65
N ARG A 105 -4.59 -0.39 -2.76
CA ARG A 105 -3.37 -0.96 -3.36
C ARG A 105 -2.72 -2.02 -2.49
N SER A 106 -2.95 -2.01 -1.17
CA SER A 106 -2.38 -3.01 -0.25
C SER A 106 -3.19 -4.30 -0.16
N VAL A 107 -4.28 -4.40 -0.89
CA VAL A 107 -5.10 -5.62 -1.05
C VAL A 107 -5.37 -5.87 -2.52
N MET A 108 -5.91 -7.04 -2.85
CA MET A 108 -6.17 -7.43 -4.23
C MET A 108 -7.53 -6.88 -4.72
N THR A 109 -7.62 -5.54 -4.78
CA THR A 109 -8.80 -4.79 -5.28
C THR A 109 -8.37 -3.76 -6.31
N PRO A 110 -9.28 -3.27 -7.17
CA PRO A 110 -8.98 -2.12 -8.03
C PRO A 110 -8.54 -0.92 -7.19
N PRO A 111 -7.54 -0.15 -7.62
CA PRO A 111 -7.14 1.09 -6.96
C PRO A 111 -8.14 2.22 -7.21
N VAL A 112 -8.09 3.31 -6.42
CA VAL A 112 -9.06 4.43 -6.53
C VAL A 112 -9.17 4.99 -7.95
N GLN A 113 -8.04 5.15 -8.66
CA GLN A 113 -8.07 5.65 -10.05
C GLN A 113 -8.91 4.79 -11.00
N TYR A 114 -9.06 3.49 -10.71
CA TYR A 114 -9.91 2.62 -11.52
C TYR A 114 -11.39 2.93 -11.29
N TYR A 115 -11.79 3.19 -10.04
CA TYR A 115 -13.15 3.63 -9.71
C TYR A 115 -13.46 4.98 -10.36
N LEU A 116 -12.53 5.94 -10.31
CA LEU A 116 -12.69 7.22 -11.02
C LEU A 116 -12.89 7.03 -12.53
N LYS A 117 -12.16 6.09 -13.14
CA LYS A 117 -12.30 5.77 -14.57
C LYS A 117 -13.67 5.16 -14.90
N VAL A 118 -14.17 4.25 -14.07
CA VAL A 118 -15.36 3.44 -14.36
C VAL A 118 -16.66 4.16 -13.97
N PHE A 119 -16.64 4.92 -12.87
CA PHE A 119 -17.82 5.59 -12.32
C PHE A 119 -17.80 7.12 -12.50
N GLY A 120 -16.66 7.71 -12.83
CA GLY A 120 -16.47 9.17 -12.83
C GLY A 120 -16.20 9.76 -11.44
N SER A 121 -16.73 9.14 -10.38
CA SER A 121 -16.57 9.57 -8.99
C SER A 121 -16.35 8.37 -8.07
N TYR A 122 -15.32 8.45 -7.23
CA TYR A 122 -15.08 7.45 -6.18
C TYR A 122 -15.88 7.77 -4.92
N SER A 123 -16.02 9.05 -4.61
CA SER A 123 -16.79 9.50 -3.44
C SER A 123 -18.27 9.16 -3.56
N GLU A 124 -18.86 9.26 -4.75
CA GLU A 124 -20.25 8.90 -4.98
C GLU A 124 -20.50 7.40 -4.76
N ILE A 125 -19.71 6.53 -5.43
CA ILE A 125 -19.87 5.08 -5.25
C ILE A 125 -19.65 4.64 -3.81
N CYS A 126 -18.72 5.26 -3.08
CA CYS A 126 -18.53 5.00 -1.66
C CYS A 126 -19.74 5.45 -0.84
N GLY A 127 -20.33 6.61 -1.17
CA GLY A 127 -21.55 7.12 -0.54
C GLY A 127 -22.76 6.21 -0.76
N GLU A 128 -22.96 5.69 -1.98
CA GLU A 128 -23.99 4.69 -2.29
C GLU A 128 -23.88 3.43 -1.41
N LEU A 129 -22.65 3.04 -1.08
CA LEU A 129 -22.36 1.92 -0.19
C LEU A 129 -22.37 2.31 1.30
N GLY A 130 -22.72 3.55 1.64
CA GLY A 130 -22.76 4.05 3.03
C GLY A 130 -21.38 4.22 3.66
N LEU A 131 -20.33 4.44 2.86
CA LEU A 131 -19.00 4.78 3.32
C LEU A 131 -18.82 6.30 3.31
N LYS A 132 -18.28 6.86 4.40
CA LYS A 132 -17.98 8.30 4.47
C LYS A 132 -16.68 8.61 3.74
N SER A 133 -16.71 9.54 2.79
CA SER A 133 -15.50 9.98 2.10
C SER A 133 -14.54 10.67 3.08
N LYS A 134 -13.29 10.23 3.05
CA LYS A 134 -12.17 10.86 3.76
C LYS A 134 -11.53 11.95 2.89
N PHE A 135 -11.50 11.71 1.57
CA PHE A 135 -10.90 12.59 0.58
C PHE A 135 -11.91 12.91 -0.52
N ASN A 136 -11.70 14.05 -1.17
CA ASN A 136 -12.43 14.46 -2.37
C ASN A 136 -11.88 13.71 -3.59
N ASP A 137 -12.68 13.59 -4.64
CA ASP A 137 -12.22 13.08 -5.91
C ASP A 137 -11.16 13.98 -6.53
N LEU A 138 -10.06 13.40 -6.97
CA LEU A 138 -8.93 14.12 -7.55
C LEU A 138 -9.22 14.50 -9.02
N LYS A 139 -9.74 15.70 -9.24
CA LYS A 139 -10.13 16.19 -10.58
C LYS A 139 -8.96 16.80 -11.35
N SER A 140 -8.08 17.56 -10.67
CA SER A 140 -6.99 18.32 -11.29
C SER A 140 -5.67 18.08 -10.57
N GLU A 141 -4.60 18.64 -11.12
CA GLU A 141 -3.30 18.72 -10.46
C GLU A 141 -3.39 19.54 -9.17
N ILE A 142 -2.66 19.12 -8.15
CA ILE A 142 -2.55 19.85 -6.89
C ILE A 142 -1.61 21.04 -7.10
N LYS A 143 -2.16 22.24 -6.99
CA LYS A 143 -1.41 23.50 -7.13
C LYS A 143 -0.57 23.74 -5.89
N ASP A 144 0.60 24.35 -6.12
CA ASP A 144 1.42 24.84 -5.03
C ASP A 144 0.81 26.11 -4.41
N ALA A 145 1.01 26.25 -3.09
CA ALA A 145 0.70 27.49 -2.38
C ALA A 145 1.72 28.58 -2.73
N ASP A 146 1.33 29.81 -2.55
CA ASP A 146 2.27 30.93 -2.50
C ASP A 146 3.05 30.83 -1.18
N VAL A 147 4.35 30.56 -1.30
CA VAL A 147 5.22 30.33 -0.15
C VAL A 147 6.05 31.58 0.10
N PRO A 148 6.01 32.16 1.32
CA PRO A 148 6.87 33.29 1.68
C PRO A 148 8.36 32.98 1.45
N SER A 149 9.12 33.98 0.98
CA SER A 149 10.54 33.81 0.63
C SER A 149 11.43 33.48 1.85
N ASP A 150 11.00 33.80 3.04
CA ASP A 150 11.66 33.52 4.32
C ASP A 150 11.22 32.19 4.96
N CYS A 151 10.36 31.45 4.27
CA CYS A 151 9.89 30.15 4.72
C CYS A 151 11.02 29.12 4.70
N MET A 152 11.15 28.35 5.77
CA MET A 152 12.20 27.34 5.92
C MET A 152 11.64 26.01 6.41
N ILE A 153 12.36 24.93 6.09
CA ILE A 153 12.06 23.61 6.62
C ILE A 153 12.74 23.44 7.99
N TYR A 154 11.97 23.03 8.99
CA TYR A 154 12.47 22.57 10.26
C TYR A 154 12.79 21.08 10.19
N ILE A 155 13.99 20.72 10.64
CA ILE A 155 14.48 19.34 10.70
C ILE A 155 14.60 18.96 12.16
N ASP A 156 14.02 17.81 12.55
CA ASP A 156 14.12 17.36 13.94
C ASP A 156 15.55 17.03 14.34
N THR A 157 15.95 17.40 15.56
CA THR A 157 17.28 17.13 16.11
C THR A 157 17.62 15.64 16.17
N ARG A 158 16.63 14.75 16.17
CA ARG A 158 16.79 13.29 16.19
C ARG A 158 17.03 12.68 14.81
N GLU A 159 16.81 13.45 13.71
CA GLU A 159 17.04 12.96 12.35
C GLU A 159 18.55 12.93 12.03
N GLN A 160 19.14 11.74 12.05
CA GLN A 160 20.59 11.55 11.89
C GLN A 160 21.10 11.70 10.45
N LYS A 161 20.25 11.50 9.46
CA LYS A 161 20.59 11.53 8.02
C LYS A 161 19.59 12.36 7.24
N PRO A 162 19.46 13.66 7.54
CA PRO A 162 18.41 14.50 6.99
C PRO A 162 18.46 14.56 5.45
N PHE A 163 17.34 14.89 4.87
CA PHE A 163 17.26 15.25 3.46
C PHE A 163 18.03 16.54 3.21
N LYS A 164 18.61 16.63 2.03
CA LYS A 164 19.21 17.87 1.55
C LYS A 164 18.17 18.65 0.76
N PHE A 165 17.78 19.79 1.28
CA PHE A 165 16.83 20.69 0.63
C PHE A 165 17.56 21.80 -0.10
N ASP A 166 16.96 22.33 -1.15
CA ASP A 166 17.38 23.50 -1.93
C ASP A 166 16.73 24.80 -1.44
N ILE A 167 16.10 24.76 -0.28
CA ILE A 167 15.48 25.90 0.42
C ILE A 167 16.09 26.01 1.83
N PRO A 168 16.00 27.17 2.50
CA PRO A 168 16.51 27.35 3.86
C PRO A 168 15.96 26.30 4.83
N PHE A 169 16.79 25.89 5.79
CA PHE A 169 16.39 24.96 6.84
C PHE A 169 17.02 25.30 8.17
N GLU A 170 16.38 24.89 9.25
CA GLU A 170 16.85 25.00 10.61
C GLU A 170 16.68 23.66 11.35
N VAL A 171 17.67 23.27 12.16
CA VAL A 171 17.59 22.06 12.98
C VAL A 171 17.09 22.43 14.36
N LYS A 172 15.96 21.85 14.76
CA LYS A 172 15.37 22.05 16.09
C LYS A 172 14.48 20.89 16.52
N THR A 173 14.20 20.79 17.81
CA THR A 173 13.32 19.74 18.33
C THR A 173 11.87 19.96 17.84
N LEU A 174 11.33 18.98 17.14
CA LEU A 174 9.93 18.97 16.70
C LEU A 174 9.05 18.18 17.67
N LYS A 175 7.77 18.56 17.72
CA LYS A 175 6.78 17.82 18.52
C LYS A 175 6.43 16.48 17.89
N PHE A 176 6.35 16.43 16.55
CA PHE A 176 5.98 15.27 15.74
C PHE A 176 6.88 15.20 14.50
N GLY A 177 7.03 13.99 13.97
CA GLY A 177 7.71 13.73 12.71
C GLY A 177 9.17 14.18 12.67
N ASP A 178 9.76 14.12 11.49
CA ASP A 178 11.16 14.48 11.22
C ASP A 178 11.30 15.84 10.55
N TYR A 179 10.24 16.32 9.87
CA TYR A 179 10.23 17.59 9.14
C TYR A 179 8.93 18.36 9.39
N ALA A 180 9.04 19.67 9.46
CA ALA A 180 7.93 20.63 9.50
C ALA A 180 8.27 21.89 8.71
N LEU A 181 7.29 22.71 8.38
CA LEU A 181 7.51 24.02 7.80
C LEU A 181 7.47 25.10 8.88
N SER A 182 8.28 26.17 8.74
CA SER A 182 8.30 27.31 9.66
C SER A 182 6.97 28.03 9.67
N ASP A 183 6.33 28.16 8.52
CA ASP A 183 5.03 28.78 8.36
C ASP A 183 3.91 27.74 8.53
N LYS A 184 3.18 27.87 9.63
CA LYS A 184 2.04 26.99 9.94
C LYS A 184 0.78 27.31 9.16
N GLU A 185 0.62 28.54 8.69
CA GLU A 185 -0.53 28.91 7.86
C GLU A 185 -0.40 28.24 6.49
N VAL A 186 0.78 28.25 5.91
CA VAL A 186 1.10 27.54 4.66
C VAL A 186 1.00 26.03 4.87
N SER A 187 1.66 25.50 5.89
CA SER A 187 1.73 24.04 6.13
C SER A 187 0.50 23.43 6.75
N GLY A 188 -0.44 24.24 7.28
CA GLY A 188 -1.62 23.73 7.96
C GLY A 188 -1.33 22.78 9.13
N ASN A 189 -0.25 23.03 9.88
CA ASN A 189 0.24 22.20 10.99
C ASN A 189 0.59 20.76 10.56
N CYS A 190 1.15 20.60 9.36
CA CYS A 190 1.58 19.31 8.83
C CYS A 190 3.02 18.98 9.21
N TYR A 191 3.25 17.73 9.54
CA TYR A 191 4.55 17.14 9.79
C TYR A 191 4.77 15.96 8.84
N VAL A 192 6.02 15.77 8.42
CA VAL A 192 6.42 14.61 7.63
C VAL A 192 7.27 13.69 8.50
N GLU A 193 6.82 12.46 8.64
CA GLU A 193 7.55 11.38 9.29
C GLU A 193 8.20 10.54 8.21
N ARG A 194 9.51 10.59 8.10
CA ARG A 194 10.31 9.85 7.13
C ARG A 194 10.57 8.43 7.59
N LYS A 195 10.40 7.47 6.71
CA LYS A 195 10.72 6.07 7.01
C LYS A 195 11.54 5.43 5.90
N SER A 196 12.71 4.89 6.24
CA SER A 196 13.29 3.83 5.42
C SER A 196 12.37 2.61 5.42
N LEU A 197 12.52 1.69 4.46
CA LEU A 197 11.69 0.48 4.45
C LEU A 197 11.86 -0.36 5.73
N ASN A 198 13.08 -0.48 6.24
CA ASN A 198 13.34 -1.24 7.47
C ASN A 198 12.72 -0.56 8.70
N ASP A 199 12.80 0.76 8.79
CA ASP A 199 12.16 1.53 9.88
C ASP A 199 10.64 1.48 9.79
N PHE A 200 10.09 1.53 8.58
CA PHE A 200 8.65 1.33 8.34
C PHE A 200 8.18 -0.05 8.83
N ILE A 201 8.90 -1.13 8.46
CA ILE A 201 8.59 -2.49 8.92
C ILE A 201 8.70 -2.57 10.45
N GLY A 202 9.77 -2.00 11.04
CA GLY A 202 9.97 -1.97 12.48
C GLY A 202 8.86 -1.21 13.22
N THR A 203 8.48 -0.04 12.70
CA THR A 203 7.40 0.78 13.25
C THR A 203 6.06 0.07 13.15
N MET A 204 5.74 -0.52 12.01
CA MET A 204 4.47 -1.25 11.83
C MET A 204 4.47 -2.66 12.45
N SER A 205 5.59 -3.12 13.03
CA SER A 205 5.65 -4.37 13.80
C SER A 205 5.80 -4.12 15.30
N GLY A 206 6.98 -4.18 15.86
CA GLY A 206 7.22 -3.99 17.29
C GLY A 206 6.96 -2.57 17.82
N GLY A 207 7.09 -1.55 16.96
CA GLY A 207 6.89 -0.14 17.30
C GLY A 207 5.45 0.37 17.20
N TYR A 208 4.50 -0.48 16.80
CA TYR A 208 3.15 -0.05 16.41
C TYR A 208 2.40 0.73 17.50
N GLU A 209 2.36 0.23 18.71
CA GLU A 209 1.63 0.87 19.82
C GLU A 209 2.22 2.23 20.19
N ARG A 210 3.56 2.35 20.14
CA ARG A 210 4.24 3.63 20.38
C ARG A 210 3.90 4.64 19.28
N PHE A 211 3.92 4.20 18.03
CA PHE A 211 3.60 5.05 16.88
C PHE A 211 2.11 5.45 16.87
N ARG A 212 1.22 4.54 17.23
CA ARG A 212 -0.22 4.86 17.38
C ARG A 212 -0.43 5.96 18.42
N LYS A 213 0.21 5.87 19.58
CA LYS A 213 0.15 6.93 20.61
C LYS A 213 0.73 8.26 20.14
N GLU A 214 1.73 8.25 19.27
CA GLU A 214 2.26 9.46 18.65
C GLU A 214 1.22 10.12 17.74
N ILE A 215 0.51 9.34 16.93
CA ILE A 215 -0.58 9.82 16.09
C ILE A 215 -1.73 10.36 16.95
N GLU A 216 -2.10 9.68 18.04
CA GLU A 216 -3.14 10.14 18.97
C GLU A 216 -2.80 11.52 19.53
N ARG A 217 -1.56 11.73 19.98
CA ARG A 217 -1.09 13.05 20.43
C ARG A 217 -1.08 14.11 19.33
N ALA A 218 -0.80 13.71 18.08
CA ALA A 218 -0.89 14.64 16.96
C ALA A 218 -2.32 15.07 16.68
N VAL A 219 -3.29 14.14 16.77
CA VAL A 219 -4.73 14.45 16.67
C VAL A 219 -5.15 15.47 17.76
N GLU A 220 -4.75 15.24 19.01
CA GLU A 220 -5.07 16.13 20.14
C GLU A 220 -4.55 17.56 19.93
N GLN A 221 -3.52 17.75 19.11
CA GLN A 221 -2.92 19.05 18.79
C GLN A 221 -3.29 19.57 17.39
N ASP A 222 -4.33 19.01 16.77
CA ASP A 222 -4.76 19.32 15.41
C ASP A 222 -3.61 19.32 14.41
N ALA A 223 -2.67 18.37 14.58
CA ALA A 223 -1.54 18.19 13.69
C ALA A 223 -1.82 17.06 12.68
N TYR A 224 -1.36 17.29 11.45
CA TYR A 224 -1.39 16.29 10.37
C TYR A 224 -0.03 15.61 10.25
N LEU A 225 -0.05 14.29 10.06
CA LEU A 225 1.15 13.48 9.89
C LEU A 225 1.14 12.76 8.55
N VAL A 226 2.11 13.07 7.70
CA VAL A 226 2.34 12.30 6.46
C VAL A 226 3.54 11.39 6.67
N VAL A 227 3.28 10.08 6.69
CA VAL A 227 4.32 9.05 6.78
C VAL A 227 4.88 8.79 5.39
N LEU A 228 6.08 9.29 5.13
CA LEU A 228 6.75 9.20 3.84
C LEU A 228 7.75 8.04 3.84
N VAL A 229 7.43 6.98 3.11
CA VAL A 229 8.26 5.77 2.99
C VAL A 229 9.14 5.88 1.74
N GLU A 230 10.46 5.69 1.89
CA GLU A 230 11.46 5.80 0.81
C GLU A 230 11.52 4.56 -0.09
N ARG A 231 10.39 3.94 -0.38
CA ARG A 231 10.25 2.82 -1.32
C ARG A 231 8.87 2.84 -1.95
N SER A 232 8.77 2.30 -3.16
CA SER A 232 7.48 2.12 -3.80
C SER A 232 6.56 1.21 -2.98
N ILE A 233 5.27 1.39 -3.11
CA ILE A 233 4.30 0.54 -2.42
C ILE A 233 4.41 -0.92 -2.86
N GLU A 234 4.79 -1.18 -4.13
CA GLU A 234 5.04 -2.54 -4.65
C GLU A 234 6.21 -3.21 -3.95
N GLU A 235 7.33 -2.50 -3.77
CA GLU A 235 8.47 -3.02 -3.02
C GLU A 235 8.10 -3.24 -1.55
N ALA A 236 7.41 -2.28 -0.93
CA ALA A 236 6.96 -2.40 0.45
C ALA A 236 5.98 -3.56 0.64
N MET A 237 5.10 -3.85 -0.32
CA MET A 237 4.19 -5.01 -0.29
C MET A 237 4.89 -6.36 -0.55
N ASN A 238 6.12 -6.35 -0.99
CA ASN A 238 6.91 -7.53 -1.29
C ASN A 238 8.25 -7.54 -0.54
N PHE A 239 8.37 -6.84 0.55
CA PHE A 239 9.65 -6.65 1.24
C PHE A 239 10.31 -7.96 1.66
N ASN A 240 9.54 -9.02 1.93
CA ASN A 240 10.04 -10.35 2.26
C ASN A 240 10.79 -11.04 1.10
N LYS A 241 10.69 -10.51 -0.12
CA LYS A 241 11.41 -10.97 -1.31
C LYS A 241 12.64 -10.09 -1.63
N LEU A 242 12.85 -9.02 -0.88
CA LEU A 242 13.92 -8.05 -1.16
C LEU A 242 15.22 -8.48 -0.45
N PRO A 243 16.36 -8.52 -1.16
CA PRO A 243 17.62 -9.06 -0.62
C PRO A 243 18.23 -8.23 0.51
N TYR A 244 17.83 -6.97 0.65
CA TYR A 244 18.33 -6.06 1.69
C TYR A 244 17.42 -5.99 2.92
N VAL A 245 16.32 -6.72 2.94
CA VAL A 245 15.50 -6.90 4.14
C VAL A 245 15.96 -8.17 4.84
N SER A 246 16.26 -8.05 6.13
CA SER A 246 16.79 -9.17 6.91
C SER A 246 15.82 -10.37 6.91
N SER A 247 16.33 -11.55 6.66
CA SER A 247 15.58 -12.82 6.80
C SER A 247 15.08 -13.10 8.22
N LYS A 248 15.58 -12.37 9.22
CA LYS A 248 15.11 -12.42 10.62
C LYS A 248 13.80 -11.68 10.84
N VAL A 249 13.37 -10.85 9.89
CA VAL A 249 12.07 -10.17 9.94
C VAL A 249 10.97 -11.23 9.82
N ARG A 250 10.21 -11.42 10.92
CA ARG A 250 9.10 -12.39 10.99
C ARG A 250 7.76 -11.81 10.52
N ALA A 251 7.65 -10.49 10.51
CA ALA A 251 6.44 -9.81 10.06
C ALA A 251 6.23 -10.06 8.56
N THR A 252 5.00 -10.33 8.15
CA THR A 252 4.64 -10.46 6.75
C THR A 252 4.17 -9.12 6.17
N PRO A 253 4.28 -8.90 4.85
CA PRO A 253 3.70 -7.71 4.21
C PRO A 253 2.23 -7.53 4.55
N GLU A 254 1.44 -8.61 4.55
CA GLU A 254 0.01 -8.57 4.89
C GLU A 254 -0.23 -8.05 6.32
N TYR A 255 0.56 -8.50 7.28
CA TYR A 255 0.49 -8.05 8.67
C TYR A 255 0.81 -6.55 8.80
N ILE A 256 1.89 -6.09 8.15
CA ILE A 256 2.31 -4.68 8.15
C ILE A 256 1.23 -3.79 7.53
N PHE A 257 0.75 -4.15 6.34
CA PHE A 257 -0.26 -3.35 5.67
C PHE A 257 -1.65 -3.44 6.30
N ASN A 258 -1.96 -4.51 7.05
CA ASN A 258 -3.18 -4.53 7.87
C ASN A 258 -3.15 -3.40 8.91
N ARG A 259 -2.00 -3.16 9.56
CA ARG A 259 -1.83 -2.06 10.52
C ARG A 259 -1.87 -0.68 9.87
N VAL A 260 -1.27 -0.52 8.68
CA VAL A 260 -1.40 0.72 7.90
C VAL A 260 -2.88 1.01 7.60
N ARG A 261 -3.64 0.01 7.17
CA ARG A 261 -5.08 0.15 6.91
C ARG A 261 -5.86 0.53 8.17
N SER A 262 -5.53 -0.07 9.32
CA SER A 262 -6.17 0.30 10.60
C SER A 262 -5.89 1.75 10.96
N LEU A 263 -4.63 2.21 10.88
CA LEU A 263 -4.29 3.61 11.16
C LEU A 263 -5.02 4.57 10.21
N ASN A 264 -5.11 4.24 8.93
CA ASN A 264 -5.85 5.05 7.98
C ASN A 264 -7.36 5.13 8.30
N GLN A 265 -7.96 4.07 8.82
CA GLN A 265 -9.37 4.08 9.21
C GLN A 265 -9.61 4.79 10.56
N ASP A 266 -8.69 4.59 11.51
CA ASP A 266 -8.83 5.15 12.86
C ASP A 266 -8.55 6.65 12.91
N PHE A 267 -7.65 7.17 12.05
CA PHE A 267 -7.18 8.55 12.11
C PHE A 267 -7.36 9.29 10.79
N LYS A 268 -8.02 10.44 10.82
CA LYS A 268 -8.22 11.29 9.64
C LYS A 268 -7.00 12.11 9.27
N ASN A 269 -6.17 12.44 10.26
CA ASN A 269 -5.02 13.33 10.14
C ASN A 269 -3.72 12.58 9.78
N VAL A 270 -3.82 11.32 9.40
CA VAL A 270 -2.66 10.51 8.96
C VAL A 270 -2.83 10.08 7.52
N GLN A 271 -1.77 10.21 6.74
CA GLN A 271 -1.64 9.63 5.42
C GLN A 271 -0.31 8.91 5.28
N PHE A 272 -0.29 7.83 4.48
CA PHE A 272 0.95 7.15 4.07
C PHE A 272 1.21 7.46 2.60
N LEU A 273 2.46 7.85 2.31
CA LEU A 273 2.94 8.13 0.96
C LEU A 273 4.21 7.33 0.68
N PHE A 274 4.22 6.56 -0.39
CA PHE A 274 5.33 5.70 -0.79
C PHE A 274 6.03 6.30 -2.01
N ALA A 275 7.28 6.74 -1.84
CA ALA A 275 8.12 7.29 -2.88
C ALA A 275 9.01 6.20 -3.48
N LYS A 276 9.22 6.18 -4.80
CA LYS A 276 10.07 5.17 -5.45
C LYS A 276 11.54 5.27 -5.07
N THR A 277 12.01 6.47 -4.81
CA THR A 277 13.42 6.75 -4.51
C THR A 277 13.56 7.80 -3.42
N LYS A 278 14.76 7.85 -2.79
CA LYS A 278 15.08 8.91 -1.82
C LYS A 278 15.00 10.31 -2.45
N THR A 279 15.41 10.46 -3.71
CA THR A 279 15.32 11.75 -4.41
C THR A 279 13.88 12.21 -4.58
N GLU A 280 12.98 11.28 -4.93
CA GLU A 280 11.54 11.58 -4.96
C GLU A 280 10.99 11.91 -3.58
N ALA A 281 11.45 11.22 -2.53
CA ALA A 281 11.02 11.50 -1.16
C ALA A 281 11.39 12.95 -0.74
N VAL A 282 12.57 13.43 -1.10
CA VAL A 282 12.97 14.84 -0.88
C VAL A 282 12.00 15.80 -1.59
N ARG A 283 11.74 15.56 -2.88
CA ARG A 283 10.80 16.38 -3.67
C ARG A 283 9.39 16.34 -3.06
N LEU A 284 8.93 15.16 -2.68
CA LEU A 284 7.60 14.99 -2.09
C LEU A 284 7.47 15.65 -0.72
N THR A 285 8.52 15.66 0.10
CA THR A 285 8.51 16.40 1.38
C THR A 285 8.21 17.89 1.15
N LYS A 286 8.89 18.52 0.21
CA LYS A 286 8.60 19.91 -0.17
C LYS A 286 7.18 20.06 -0.69
N LYS A 287 6.77 19.17 -1.61
CA LYS A 287 5.44 19.22 -2.21
C LYS A 287 4.32 19.05 -1.18
N ILE A 288 4.49 18.19 -0.16
CA ILE A 288 3.54 18.04 0.94
C ILE A 288 3.33 19.36 1.69
N PHE A 289 4.41 20.09 1.96
CA PHE A 289 4.31 21.38 2.65
C PHE A 289 3.70 22.46 1.77
N PHE A 290 3.99 22.43 0.47
CA PHE A 290 3.60 23.49 -0.47
C PHE A 290 2.33 23.18 -1.28
N CYS A 291 1.65 22.08 -1.01
CA CYS A 291 0.46 21.67 -1.74
C CYS A 291 -0.84 22.39 -1.34
N ASN A 292 -0.75 23.60 -0.81
CA ASN A 292 -1.91 24.37 -0.33
C ASN A 292 -2.83 23.53 0.58
N GLN A 293 -2.21 22.82 1.54
CA GLN A 293 -2.88 21.94 2.51
C GLN A 293 -3.75 20.84 1.88
N ALA A 294 -3.47 20.46 0.63
CA ALA A 294 -4.25 19.46 -0.08
C ALA A 294 -4.28 18.10 0.65
N PHE A 295 -3.28 17.78 1.48
CA PHE A 295 -3.28 16.58 2.31
C PHE A 295 -4.50 16.47 3.25
N LYS A 296 -5.19 17.57 3.57
CA LYS A 296 -6.41 17.55 4.37
C LYS A 296 -7.62 16.97 3.62
N THR A 297 -7.64 17.14 2.31
CA THR A 297 -8.80 16.86 1.46
C THR A 297 -8.54 15.96 0.26
N GLN A 298 -7.28 15.66 -0.03
CA GLN A 298 -6.86 14.84 -1.16
C GLN A 298 -6.03 13.65 -0.70
N ASP A 299 -6.23 12.51 -1.34
CA ASP A 299 -5.38 11.32 -1.14
C ASP A 299 -4.04 11.55 -1.86
N LEU A 300 -2.98 11.78 -1.08
CA LEU A 300 -1.65 12.08 -1.61
C LEU A 300 -1.05 10.93 -2.42
N GLN A 301 -1.31 9.66 -2.02
CA GLN A 301 -0.84 8.53 -2.80
C GLN A 301 -1.56 8.43 -4.14
N LEU A 302 -2.86 8.71 -4.18
CA LEU A 302 -3.60 8.79 -5.44
C LEU A 302 -3.05 9.90 -6.33
N ALA A 303 -2.82 11.08 -5.77
CA ALA A 303 -2.27 12.22 -6.51
C ALA A 303 -0.87 11.90 -7.06
N TYR A 304 -0.02 11.26 -6.28
CA TYR A 304 1.30 10.80 -6.72
C TYR A 304 1.20 9.74 -7.84
N ASP A 305 0.35 8.74 -7.67
CA ASP A 305 0.15 7.67 -8.67
C ASP A 305 -0.38 8.20 -10.01
N MET A 306 -1.22 9.24 -9.96
CA MET A 306 -1.79 9.91 -11.13
C MET A 306 -0.90 11.03 -11.69
N LYS A 307 0.29 11.27 -11.11
CA LYS A 307 1.21 12.36 -11.47
C LYS A 307 0.58 13.76 -11.36
N LYS A 308 -0.23 13.93 -10.33
CA LYS A 308 -0.94 15.19 -10.02
C LYS A 308 -0.45 15.84 -8.70
N LEU A 309 0.62 15.28 -8.10
CA LEU A 309 1.30 15.78 -6.90
C LEU A 309 2.69 16.34 -7.25
#